data_8bc8537b75237dbaec2d2c903105abb8
#
_entry.id   8bc8537b75237dbaec2d2c903105abb8
#
_cell.length_a   1.000
_cell.length_b   1.000
_cell.length_c   1.000
_cell.angle_alpha   90.00
_cell.angle_beta   90.00
_cell.angle_gamma   90.00
#
_symmetry.space_group_name_H-M   'P 1'
#
loop_
_entity.id
_entity.type
_entity.pdbx_description
1 polymer ?
#
loop_
_entity_poly.entity_id
_entity_poly.type
_entity_poly.pdbx_seq_one_letter_code
_entity_poly.pdbx_strand_id
1 'polypeptide(L)'
;MIEYTQEGDVAILNWDDGKVNSLSHATVDRLNELLDRAEKEASAVVIHGRPGLLSAGFNLKEVTAETAAQSADDKLLPALVNKGAALLLRIFSHPQPVVTACTGHAIAAGGMMLLASDTRIGVHGEFKIALNETAIDMILPAF
;
A
#
# COMPACT_ATOMS: atom_id res chain seq x y z
N MET A 1 4.40 -4.13 11.64
CA MET A 1 5.78 -4.19 11.06
C MET A 1 5.67 -4.86 9.69
N ILE A 2 6.63 -4.64 8.78
CA ILE A 2 6.70 -5.43 7.52
C ILE A 2 7.97 -6.26 7.59
N GLU A 3 7.79 -7.58 7.49
CA GLU A 3 8.87 -8.55 7.53
C GLU A 3 9.14 -9.07 6.11
N TYR A 4 10.41 -9.29 5.81
CA TYR A 4 10.86 -9.91 4.57
C TYR A 4 11.23 -11.35 4.84
N THR A 5 10.58 -12.26 4.16
CA THR A 5 10.99 -13.68 4.11
C THR A 5 11.24 -14.07 2.66
N GLN A 6 11.89 -15.19 2.43
CA GLN A 6 12.16 -15.69 1.09
C GLN A 6 11.88 -17.19 1.03
N GLU A 7 11.14 -17.58 0.01
CA GLU A 7 10.88 -18.98 -0.31
C GLU A 7 11.38 -19.28 -1.74
N GLY A 8 12.46 -20.03 -1.82
CA GLY A 8 13.17 -20.20 -3.08
C GLY A 8 13.71 -18.85 -3.59
N ASP A 9 13.28 -18.45 -4.77
CA ASP A 9 13.59 -17.15 -5.41
C ASP A 9 12.44 -16.13 -5.32
N VAL A 10 11.45 -16.37 -4.46
CA VAL A 10 10.31 -15.46 -4.24
C VAL A 10 10.49 -14.70 -2.94
N ALA A 11 10.49 -13.37 -3.00
CA ALA A 11 10.43 -12.49 -1.85
C ALA A 11 9.00 -12.38 -1.33
N ILE A 12 8.81 -12.53 -0.02
CA ILE A 12 7.50 -12.41 0.62
C ILE A 12 7.55 -11.27 1.64
N LEU A 13 6.75 -10.25 1.41
CA LEU A 13 6.59 -9.10 2.27
C LEU A 13 5.35 -9.30 3.15
N ASN A 14 5.58 -9.73 4.38
CA ASN A 14 4.54 -10.00 5.37
C ASN A 14 4.19 -8.70 6.12
N TRP A 15 3.04 -8.13 5.85
CA TRP A 15 2.63 -6.86 6.45
C TRP A 15 1.61 -7.05 7.57
N ASP A 16 2.08 -6.89 8.79
CA ASP A 16 1.23 -6.83 9.99
C ASP A 16 1.75 -5.76 10.95
N ASP A 17 1.01 -4.67 11.11
CA ASP A 17 1.29 -3.60 12.06
C ASP A 17 0.57 -3.79 13.41
N GLY A 18 -0.14 -4.91 13.56
CA GLY A 18 -0.98 -5.21 14.73
C GLY A 18 -2.26 -4.38 14.80
N LYS A 19 -2.55 -3.58 13.77
CA LYS A 19 -3.71 -2.67 13.68
C LYS A 19 -4.40 -2.80 12.32
N VAL A 20 -4.32 -1.76 11.50
CA VAL A 20 -5.06 -1.66 10.24
C VAL A 20 -4.16 -1.64 9.00
N ASN A 21 -2.89 -1.93 9.15
CA ASN A 21 -1.91 -1.91 8.05
C ASN A 21 -2.01 -0.60 7.26
N SER A 22 -1.89 0.54 7.97
CA SER A 22 -1.99 1.84 7.31
C SER A 22 -0.69 2.22 6.61
N LEU A 23 -0.82 2.86 5.47
CA LEU A 23 0.29 3.50 4.75
C LEU A 23 0.63 4.82 5.45
N SER A 24 1.61 4.77 6.33
CA SER A 24 2.29 5.92 6.93
C SER A 24 3.58 6.23 6.16
N HIS A 25 4.24 7.36 6.43
CA HIS A 25 5.57 7.63 5.88
C HIS A 25 6.54 6.48 6.15
N ALA A 26 6.59 6.00 7.39
CA ALA A 26 7.48 4.90 7.78
C ALA A 26 7.13 3.58 7.08
N THR A 27 5.84 3.31 6.89
CA THR A 27 5.39 2.10 6.18
C THR A 27 5.77 2.15 4.71
N VAL A 28 5.59 3.31 4.05
CA VAL A 28 5.96 3.50 2.64
C VAL A 28 7.48 3.38 2.45
N ASP A 29 8.28 3.97 3.36
CA ASP A 29 9.74 3.83 3.34
C ASP A 29 10.15 2.36 3.47
N ARG A 30 9.53 1.67 4.43
CA ARG A 30 9.83 0.25 4.66
C ARG A 30 9.48 -0.63 3.46
N LEU A 31 8.33 -0.39 2.81
CA LEU A 31 7.96 -1.11 1.58
C LEU A 31 9.00 -0.85 0.47
N ASN A 32 9.43 0.39 0.31
CA ASN A 32 10.44 0.74 -0.68
C ASN A 32 11.79 0.05 -0.41
N GLU A 33 12.27 0.04 0.83
CA GLU A 33 13.48 -0.69 1.23
C GLU A 33 13.40 -2.18 0.89
N LEU A 34 12.25 -2.80 1.17
CA LEU A 34 12.05 -4.23 0.93
C LEU A 34 11.91 -4.55 -0.56
N LEU A 35 11.31 -3.65 -1.34
CA LEU A 35 11.29 -3.77 -2.80
C LEU A 35 12.70 -3.62 -3.40
N ASP A 36 13.54 -2.69 -2.88
CA ASP A 36 14.95 -2.57 -3.29
C ASP A 36 15.75 -3.83 -2.99
N ARG A 37 15.42 -4.50 -1.89
CA ARG A 37 16.03 -5.77 -1.53
C ARG A 37 15.57 -6.89 -2.47
N ALA A 38 14.26 -7.00 -2.68
CA ALA A 38 13.68 -8.02 -3.55
C ALA A 38 14.20 -7.91 -4.98
N GLU A 39 14.39 -6.69 -5.49
CA GLU A 39 14.94 -6.44 -6.83
C GLU A 39 16.32 -7.07 -7.04
N LYS A 40 17.10 -7.22 -5.96
CA LYS A 40 18.46 -7.79 -5.99
C LYS A 40 18.49 -9.30 -5.68
N GLU A 41 17.54 -9.77 -4.88
CA GLU A 41 17.61 -11.09 -4.25
C GLU A 41 16.55 -12.09 -4.74
N ALA A 42 15.53 -11.63 -5.48
CA ALA A 42 14.40 -12.48 -5.84
C ALA A 42 14.00 -12.33 -7.31
N SER A 43 13.26 -13.30 -7.83
CA SER A 43 12.69 -13.30 -9.18
C SER A 43 11.23 -12.87 -9.22
N ALA A 44 10.55 -12.81 -8.08
CA ALA A 44 9.19 -12.35 -7.91
C ALA A 44 8.96 -11.83 -6.49
N VAL A 45 7.93 -10.99 -6.33
CA VAL A 45 7.55 -10.41 -5.04
C VAL A 45 6.11 -10.77 -4.71
N VAL A 46 5.87 -11.19 -3.48
CA VAL A 46 4.52 -11.34 -2.92
C VAL A 46 4.34 -10.35 -1.78
N ILE A 47 3.32 -9.52 -1.86
CA ILE A 47 2.91 -8.64 -0.77
C ILE A 47 1.62 -9.20 -0.19
N HIS A 48 1.58 -9.47 1.12
CA HIS A 48 0.36 -9.87 1.77
C HIS A 48 0.18 -9.24 3.14
N GLY A 49 -1.07 -9.07 3.52
CA GLY A 49 -1.44 -8.56 4.82
C GLY A 49 -1.63 -9.65 5.87
N ARG A 50 -2.11 -9.26 7.03
CA ARG A 50 -2.54 -10.19 8.07
C ARG A 50 -3.90 -10.81 7.75
N PRO A 51 -4.30 -11.92 8.41
CA PRO A 51 -5.61 -12.49 8.21
C PRO A 51 -6.75 -11.46 8.37
N GLY A 52 -7.64 -11.39 7.38
CA GLY A 52 -8.79 -10.50 7.35
C GLY A 52 -8.52 -9.08 6.86
N LEU A 53 -7.24 -8.69 6.61
CA LEU A 53 -6.92 -7.33 6.23
C LEU A 53 -5.62 -7.25 5.42
N LEU A 54 -5.70 -6.71 4.21
CA LEU A 54 -4.51 -6.26 3.50
C LEU A 54 -4.08 -4.88 4.02
N SER A 55 -4.92 -3.86 3.85
CA SER A 55 -4.63 -2.50 4.28
C SER A 55 -5.90 -1.63 4.30
N ALA A 56 -5.97 -0.71 5.26
CA ALA A 56 -7.02 0.32 5.34
C ALA A 56 -6.67 1.61 4.54
N GLY A 57 -5.56 1.62 3.82
CA GLY A 57 -5.11 2.80 3.07
C GLY A 57 -4.22 3.74 3.87
N PHE A 58 -4.18 5.02 3.49
CA PHE A 58 -3.28 5.99 4.12
C PHE A 58 -3.58 6.22 5.60
N ASN A 59 -2.53 6.53 6.36
CA ASN A 59 -2.65 6.98 7.74
C ASN A 59 -3.31 8.38 7.77
N LEU A 60 -4.61 8.39 8.08
CA LEU A 60 -5.41 9.62 8.05
C LEU A 60 -4.91 10.68 9.04
N LYS A 61 -4.25 10.28 10.15
CA LYS A 61 -3.69 11.26 11.10
C LYS A 61 -2.54 12.04 10.47
N GLU A 62 -1.66 11.36 9.74
CA GLU A 62 -0.55 12.00 9.05
C GLU A 62 -1.08 12.89 7.90
N VAL A 63 -1.97 12.37 7.07
CA VAL A 63 -2.60 13.14 5.97
C VAL A 63 -3.30 14.40 6.50
N THR A 64 -4.09 14.28 7.57
CA THR A 64 -4.81 15.42 8.17
C THR A 64 -3.83 16.44 8.75
N ALA A 65 -2.78 16.00 9.42
CA ALA A 65 -1.77 16.89 9.99
C ALA A 65 -1.02 17.67 8.91
N GLU A 66 -0.65 17.02 7.81
CA GLU A 66 -0.01 17.65 6.66
C GLU A 66 -0.94 18.64 5.97
N THR A 67 -2.21 18.27 5.75
CA THR A 67 -3.22 19.16 5.17
C THR A 67 -3.44 20.40 6.03
N ALA A 68 -3.49 20.23 7.34
CA ALA A 68 -3.66 21.36 8.27
C ALA A 68 -2.44 22.29 8.35
N ALA A 69 -1.26 21.80 7.99
CA ALA A 69 -0.04 22.59 7.95
C ALA A 69 0.15 23.37 6.64
N GLN A 70 -0.65 23.06 5.61
CA GLN A 70 -0.61 23.74 4.32
C GLN A 70 -1.33 25.10 4.40
N SER A 71 -0.87 26.06 3.59
CA SER A 71 -1.59 27.32 3.38
C SER A 71 -2.90 27.08 2.62
N ALA A 72 -3.93 27.91 2.87
CA ALA A 72 -5.20 27.82 2.15
C ALA A 72 -5.08 27.98 0.63
N ASP A 73 -3.99 28.60 0.15
CA ASP A 73 -3.70 28.78 -1.27
C ASP A 73 -2.90 27.62 -1.88
N ASP A 74 -2.34 26.74 -1.04
CA ASP A 74 -1.60 25.56 -1.48
C ASP A 74 -2.56 24.46 -1.94
N LYS A 75 -2.63 24.25 -3.25
CA LYS A 75 -3.39 23.13 -3.85
C LYS A 75 -2.57 21.85 -3.97
N LEU A 76 -1.50 21.75 -3.21
CA LEU A 76 -0.61 20.58 -3.25
C LEU A 76 -1.24 19.41 -2.49
N LEU A 77 -1.08 18.22 -3.02
CA LEU A 77 -1.41 16.99 -2.29
C LEU A 77 -0.50 16.86 -1.06
N PRO A 78 -1.01 16.32 0.07
CA PRO A 78 -0.18 15.97 1.21
C PRO A 78 1.03 15.13 0.81
N ALA A 79 2.16 15.35 1.46
CA ALA A 79 3.42 14.68 1.13
C ALA A 79 3.29 13.14 1.20
N LEU A 80 2.54 12.65 2.17
CA LEU A 80 2.27 11.21 2.29
C LEU A 80 1.49 10.66 1.10
N VAL A 81 0.51 11.42 0.57
CA VAL A 81 -0.27 11.00 -0.61
C VAL A 81 0.64 10.91 -1.84
N ASN A 82 1.49 11.92 -2.07
CA ASN A 82 2.47 11.92 -3.16
C ASN A 82 3.47 10.75 -3.03
N LYS A 83 3.94 10.49 -1.81
CA LYS A 83 4.85 9.39 -1.53
C LYS A 83 4.20 8.02 -1.75
N GLY A 84 2.94 7.88 -1.39
CA GLY A 84 2.15 6.69 -1.66
C GLY A 84 1.88 6.48 -3.15
N ALA A 85 1.60 7.55 -3.90
CA ALA A 85 1.47 7.49 -5.35
C ALA A 85 2.77 6.96 -6.01
N ALA A 86 3.92 7.47 -5.57
CA ALA A 86 5.22 6.99 -6.05
C ALA A 86 5.43 5.49 -5.74
N LEU A 87 5.03 5.02 -4.55
CA LEU A 87 5.06 3.60 -4.21
C LEU A 87 4.16 2.76 -5.13
N LEU A 88 2.93 3.23 -5.42
CA LEU A 88 2.01 2.52 -6.32
C LEU A 88 2.58 2.43 -7.74
N LEU A 89 3.14 3.51 -8.25
CA LEU A 89 3.82 3.52 -9.55
C LEU A 89 5.03 2.58 -9.55
N ARG A 90 5.77 2.53 -8.44
CA ARG A 90 6.90 1.61 -8.30
C ARG A 90 6.45 0.13 -8.31
N ILE A 91 5.37 -0.21 -7.63
CA ILE A 91 4.79 -1.56 -7.67
C ILE A 91 4.39 -1.89 -9.11
N PHE A 92 3.71 -0.98 -9.80
CA PHE A 92 3.26 -1.15 -11.19
C PHE A 92 4.41 -1.32 -12.18
N SER A 93 5.54 -0.64 -11.97
CA SER A 93 6.71 -0.67 -12.86
C SER A 93 7.85 -1.52 -12.33
N HIS A 94 7.61 -2.35 -11.31
CA HIS A 94 8.65 -3.17 -10.70
C HIS A 94 9.25 -4.16 -11.72
N PRO A 95 10.57 -4.33 -11.79
CA PRO A 95 11.19 -5.20 -12.81
C PRO A 95 10.84 -6.68 -12.66
N GLN A 96 10.56 -7.13 -11.42
CA GLN A 96 10.05 -8.49 -11.18
C GLN A 96 8.52 -8.47 -11.01
N PRO A 97 7.83 -9.57 -11.36
CA PRO A 97 6.40 -9.68 -11.11
C PRO A 97 6.04 -9.45 -9.64
N VAL A 98 5.04 -8.61 -9.41
CA VAL A 98 4.49 -8.34 -8.08
C VAL A 98 3.10 -8.97 -7.95
N VAL A 99 2.95 -9.84 -6.99
CA VAL A 99 1.67 -10.46 -6.61
C VAL A 99 1.20 -9.84 -5.30
N THR A 100 0.00 -9.28 -5.28
CA THR A 100 -0.64 -8.89 -4.02
C THR A 100 -1.63 -9.96 -3.59
N ALA A 101 -1.33 -10.63 -2.49
CA ALA A 101 -2.23 -11.57 -1.84
C ALA A 101 -3.15 -10.81 -0.88
N CYS A 102 -4.38 -10.56 -1.32
CA CYS A 102 -5.40 -9.85 -0.57
C CYS A 102 -6.00 -10.77 0.50
N THR A 103 -5.49 -10.67 1.71
CA THR A 103 -5.85 -11.52 2.85
C THR A 103 -7.15 -11.10 3.54
N GLY A 104 -7.86 -10.10 3.00
CA GLY A 104 -9.10 -9.59 3.56
C GLY A 104 -9.47 -8.22 3.02
N HIS A 105 -9.88 -7.29 3.90
CA HIS A 105 -10.23 -5.93 3.49
C HIS A 105 -9.05 -5.21 2.83
N ALA A 106 -9.33 -4.50 1.72
CA ALA A 106 -8.39 -3.62 1.04
C ALA A 106 -9.10 -2.32 0.68
N ILE A 107 -8.84 -1.27 1.44
CA ILE A 107 -9.59 -0.03 1.40
C ILE A 107 -8.70 1.12 0.94
N ALA A 108 -9.26 2.05 0.17
CA ALA A 108 -8.59 3.25 -0.32
C ALA A 108 -7.25 2.90 -1.01
N ALA A 109 -6.12 3.48 -0.59
CA ALA A 109 -4.81 3.16 -1.13
C ALA A 109 -4.43 1.67 -1.01
N GLY A 110 -5.00 0.93 -0.03
CA GLY A 110 -4.87 -0.54 0.04
C GLY A 110 -5.53 -1.25 -1.15
N GLY A 111 -6.68 -0.75 -1.60
CA GLY A 111 -7.33 -1.20 -2.84
C GLY A 111 -6.53 -0.83 -4.10
N MET A 112 -5.89 0.35 -4.10
CA MET A 112 -5.03 0.79 -5.20
C MET A 112 -3.79 -0.11 -5.36
N MET A 113 -3.24 -0.66 -4.28
CA MET A 113 -2.13 -1.64 -4.36
C MET A 113 -2.52 -2.87 -5.17
N LEU A 114 -3.77 -3.34 -5.07
CA LEU A 114 -4.26 -4.44 -5.90
C LEU A 114 -4.27 -4.08 -7.39
N LEU A 115 -4.63 -2.83 -7.71
CA LEU A 115 -4.66 -2.35 -9.10
C LEU A 115 -3.26 -2.17 -9.68
N ALA A 116 -2.29 -1.82 -8.83
CA ALA A 116 -0.90 -1.61 -9.23
C ALA A 116 -0.12 -2.92 -9.41
N SER A 117 -0.60 -4.04 -8.89
CA SER A 117 0.09 -5.34 -8.95
C SER A 117 -0.19 -6.08 -10.25
N ASP A 118 0.78 -6.87 -10.73
CA ASP A 118 0.63 -7.73 -11.92
C ASP A 118 -0.45 -8.79 -11.71
N THR A 119 -0.45 -9.38 -10.52
CA THR A 119 -1.42 -10.41 -10.15
C THR A 119 -1.99 -10.14 -8.76
N ARG A 120 -3.28 -10.39 -8.60
CA ARG A 120 -3.99 -10.29 -7.31
C ARG A 120 -4.70 -11.60 -7.00
N ILE A 121 -4.47 -12.09 -5.80
CA ILE A 121 -5.09 -13.31 -5.27
C ILE A 121 -5.89 -12.89 -4.04
N GLY A 122 -7.18 -13.15 -4.04
CA GLY A 122 -8.06 -12.81 -2.92
C GLY A 122 -8.46 -14.03 -2.12
N VAL A 123 -8.53 -13.88 -0.80
CA VAL A 123 -9.15 -14.88 0.07
C VAL A 123 -10.68 -14.82 -0.09
N HIS A 124 -11.33 -15.97 -0.07
CA HIS A 124 -12.79 -16.01 -0.09
C HIS A 124 -13.37 -15.59 1.27
N GLY A 125 -14.39 -14.72 1.25
CA GLY A 125 -15.05 -14.24 2.46
C GLY A 125 -15.82 -12.94 2.25
N GLU A 126 -16.46 -12.44 3.30
CA GLU A 126 -17.18 -11.16 3.29
C GLU A 126 -16.22 -9.99 3.56
N PHE A 127 -15.38 -9.69 2.58
CA PHE A 127 -14.41 -8.60 2.67
C PHE A 127 -14.79 -7.44 1.75
N LYS A 128 -14.41 -6.23 2.14
CA LYS A 128 -14.56 -5.02 1.33
C LYS A 128 -13.25 -4.74 0.59
N ILE A 129 -13.35 -4.63 -0.72
CA ILE A 129 -12.31 -4.06 -1.59
C ILE A 129 -12.94 -2.82 -2.20
N ALA A 130 -12.47 -1.63 -1.82
CA ALA A 130 -13.14 -0.40 -2.20
C ALA A 130 -12.20 0.81 -2.20
N LEU A 131 -12.45 1.72 -3.15
CA LEU A 131 -12.00 3.11 -3.11
C LEU A 131 -13.15 3.91 -2.49
N ASN A 132 -13.09 4.14 -1.18
CA ASN A 132 -14.20 4.70 -0.40
C ASN A 132 -13.98 6.16 0.01
N GLU A 133 -13.04 6.85 -0.62
CA GLU A 133 -12.68 8.23 -0.32
C GLU A 133 -13.89 9.15 -0.37
N THR A 134 -14.73 9.01 -1.39
CA THR A 134 -15.97 9.82 -1.53
C THR A 134 -17.01 9.56 -0.43
N ALA A 135 -16.98 8.38 0.20
CA ALA A 135 -17.88 8.07 1.32
C ALA A 135 -17.47 8.77 2.64
N ILE A 136 -16.29 9.36 2.67
CA ILE A 136 -15.74 10.12 3.80
C ILE A 136 -15.41 11.57 3.40
N ASP A 137 -16.12 12.10 2.38
CA ASP A 137 -15.98 13.46 1.85
C ASP A 137 -14.55 13.79 1.35
N MET A 138 -13.80 12.79 0.90
CA MET A 138 -12.49 12.98 0.26
C MET A 138 -12.58 12.81 -1.25
N ILE A 139 -11.76 13.54 -1.97
CA ILE A 139 -11.59 13.40 -3.42
C ILE A 139 -10.58 12.28 -3.68
N LEU A 140 -10.86 11.42 -4.67
CA LEU A 140 -9.87 10.47 -5.16
C LEU A 140 -8.69 11.24 -5.76
N PRO A 141 -7.45 10.97 -5.33
CA PRO A 141 -6.28 11.60 -5.93
C PRO A 141 -6.20 11.20 -7.42
N ALA A 142 -5.94 12.18 -8.28
CA ALA A 142 -5.63 11.96 -9.69
C ALA A 142 -4.10 11.90 -9.84
N PHE A 143 -3.56 10.70 -10.00
CA PHE A 143 -2.15 10.45 -10.29
C PHE A 143 -1.98 9.27 -11.25
#